data_29537e767421b5921d5e5ebe16ee0c92
#
_entry.id   29537e767421b5921d5e5ebe16ee0c92
#
_cell.length_a   1.000
_cell.length_b   1.000
_cell.length_c   1.000
_cell.angle_alpha   90.00
_cell.angle_beta   90.00
_cell.angle_gamma   90.00
#
_symmetry.space_group_name_H-M   'P 1'
#
loop_
_entity.id
_entity.type
_entity.pdbx_description
1 polymer ?
#
loop_
_entity_poly.entity_id
_entity_poly.type
_entity_poly.pdbx_seq_one_letter_code
_entity_poly.pdbx_strand_id
1 'polypeptide(L)'
;MDSSSVIAEEESGVRYYDYNGDEQDLFKILAESGINYIRVRVWNDPYDSNSYGYGGGNNDIDKCVAIGKRATKYGMKLLVNFHYSDFWADPAKQKAPKEWANYSIYEKCDALYNYTYDSLCKLYAEGIDVGMVQVGNETTSGMSGETDWQKMSMLFNAGSKATREVFPDALVALHFTNPNTAGRYAGIADKLNTYKVDYDVFASSYYPYWHGTLENLANVLNDVTERYGKKTMVAETSYAYTTEDSDFWSNTIGTPNPTDGNSYPYPISLAGQANHVRNVVDTCVNSMTDCIGCFYWEGTWISVGDSWEQNQMKWEDHGSGWASKYAAEYDPKDAGQWYGGCAVDNQAFFDKDGKPLESLKLFGLMKDGNTSVPKYIDGVENVELTYNTTDTIELPETVSAIYNDNSKADVAVTWDFSDELRQSIPSGGNKDYTITGTTIDGTEVTCTLHVLMKNFIENYSFEDMPMGKLGAWEYEVIDGTTGSNYNVKVSGENPKSGKQAFHFWAQNANTVKFKVYQEVKDLVTGTYNYHLHILGGATANPALADQQNIYMYVEINGEVKYTKDMKFTNYNNGYALFSIEGIEYTAGDKIVVGFYCEANEAGSWGDFDDAMLNFIA
;
A
#
# COMPACT_ATOMS: atom_id res chain seq x y z
N MET A 1 -11.85 -19.87 -11.67
CA MET A 1 -12.22 -18.86 -10.66
C MET A 1 -12.57 -19.55 -9.35
N ASP A 2 -11.99 -19.14 -8.21
CA ASP A 2 -12.50 -19.53 -6.90
C ASP A 2 -13.66 -18.59 -6.55
N SER A 3 -14.78 -19.14 -6.12
CA SER A 3 -15.99 -18.41 -5.76
C SER A 3 -16.66 -19.05 -4.53
N SER A 4 -15.83 -19.43 -3.58
CA SER A 4 -16.27 -20.22 -2.41
C SER A 4 -17.20 -19.42 -1.49
N SER A 5 -17.00 -18.10 -1.36
CA SER A 5 -17.76 -17.24 -0.43
C SER A 5 -19.13 -16.79 -0.95
N VAL A 6 -19.45 -17.04 -2.23
CA VAL A 6 -20.60 -16.44 -2.93
C VAL A 6 -21.96 -16.66 -2.26
N ILE A 7 -22.20 -17.85 -1.69
CA ILE A 7 -23.51 -18.13 -1.04
C ILE A 7 -23.69 -17.24 0.20
N ALA A 8 -22.64 -17.10 1.01
CA ALA A 8 -22.67 -16.25 2.20
C ALA A 8 -22.80 -14.75 1.83
N GLU A 9 -22.21 -14.32 0.72
CA GLU A 9 -22.35 -12.96 0.20
C GLU A 9 -23.79 -12.68 -0.25
N GLU A 10 -24.38 -13.59 -1.05
CA GLU A 10 -25.76 -13.49 -1.51
C GLU A 10 -26.76 -13.53 -0.33
N GLU A 11 -26.54 -14.39 0.67
CA GLU A 11 -27.30 -14.42 1.92
C GLU A 11 -27.16 -13.13 2.72
N SER A 12 -26.01 -12.45 2.63
CA SER A 12 -25.75 -11.12 3.21
C SER A 12 -26.36 -9.97 2.42
N GLY A 13 -26.99 -10.26 1.26
CA GLY A 13 -27.69 -9.27 0.44
C GLY A 13 -26.91 -8.77 -0.77
N VAL A 14 -25.72 -9.30 -1.07
CA VAL A 14 -24.98 -8.99 -2.30
C VAL A 14 -25.80 -9.42 -3.51
N ARG A 15 -25.76 -8.61 -4.57
CA ARG A 15 -26.32 -8.89 -5.88
C ARG A 15 -25.25 -8.63 -6.93
N TYR A 16 -25.23 -9.49 -7.96
CA TYR A 16 -24.32 -9.34 -9.08
C TYR A 16 -25.06 -8.87 -10.32
N TYR A 17 -24.39 -8.05 -11.11
CA TYR A 17 -24.93 -7.45 -12.31
C TYR A 17 -24.07 -7.81 -13.52
N ASP A 18 -24.70 -7.85 -14.70
CA ASP A 18 -23.96 -7.97 -15.95
C ASP A 18 -23.41 -6.61 -16.42
N TYR A 19 -22.70 -6.59 -17.55
CA TYR A 19 -22.16 -5.35 -18.12
C TYR A 19 -23.22 -4.35 -18.63
N ASN A 20 -24.50 -4.75 -18.71
CA ASN A 20 -25.61 -3.85 -19.04
C ASN A 20 -26.21 -3.23 -17.76
N GLY A 21 -25.83 -3.73 -16.59
CA GLY A 21 -26.37 -3.32 -15.30
C GLY A 21 -27.63 -4.10 -14.89
N ASP A 22 -27.93 -5.20 -15.55
CA ASP A 22 -29.06 -6.08 -15.19
C ASP A 22 -28.61 -7.10 -14.14
N GLU A 23 -29.39 -7.28 -13.07
CA GLU A 23 -29.14 -8.31 -12.06
C GLU A 23 -29.14 -9.70 -12.69
N GLN A 24 -28.05 -10.47 -12.48
CA GLN A 24 -27.89 -11.77 -13.10
C GLN A 24 -27.17 -12.75 -12.15
N ASP A 25 -27.46 -14.06 -12.36
CA ASP A 25 -26.70 -15.13 -11.66
C ASP A 25 -25.19 -14.97 -11.90
N LEU A 26 -24.40 -14.87 -10.83
CA LEU A 26 -22.96 -14.71 -10.89
C LEU A 26 -22.29 -15.76 -11.82
N PHE A 27 -22.70 -17.03 -11.73
CA PHE A 27 -22.09 -18.09 -12.53
C PHE A 27 -22.40 -17.96 -14.03
N LYS A 28 -23.53 -17.32 -14.37
CA LYS A 28 -23.81 -16.96 -15.76
C LYS A 28 -22.86 -15.86 -16.25
N ILE A 29 -22.66 -14.82 -15.44
CA ILE A 29 -21.71 -13.73 -15.76
C ILE A 29 -20.29 -14.28 -15.96
N LEU A 30 -19.85 -15.15 -15.06
CA LEU A 30 -18.53 -15.79 -15.14
C LEU A 30 -18.37 -16.64 -16.40
N ALA A 31 -19.37 -17.48 -16.73
CA ALA A 31 -19.33 -18.32 -17.92
C ALA A 31 -19.32 -17.50 -19.22
N GLU A 32 -20.14 -16.44 -19.29
CA GLU A 32 -20.18 -15.49 -20.41
C GLU A 32 -18.87 -14.69 -20.53
N SER A 33 -18.18 -14.46 -19.41
CA SER A 33 -16.86 -13.83 -19.37
C SER A 33 -15.69 -14.78 -19.74
N GLY A 34 -15.97 -16.06 -20.02
CA GLY A 34 -14.94 -17.02 -20.46
C GLY A 34 -14.38 -17.93 -19.37
N ILE A 35 -14.87 -17.85 -18.14
CA ILE A 35 -14.51 -18.78 -17.06
C ILE A 35 -15.08 -20.16 -17.37
N ASN A 36 -14.26 -21.20 -17.23
CA ASN A 36 -14.63 -22.58 -17.57
C ASN A 36 -14.55 -23.56 -16.39
N TYR A 37 -14.02 -23.10 -15.25
CA TYR A 37 -13.90 -23.88 -14.03
C TYR A 37 -14.19 -23.02 -12.80
N ILE A 38 -14.92 -23.61 -11.85
CA ILE A 38 -15.12 -23.04 -10.51
C ILE A 38 -14.37 -23.89 -9.48
N ARG A 39 -13.57 -23.26 -8.65
CA ARG A 39 -12.91 -23.89 -7.49
C ARG A 39 -13.71 -23.54 -6.25
N VAL A 40 -13.97 -24.55 -5.40
CA VAL A 40 -14.68 -24.39 -4.14
C VAL A 40 -13.93 -25.12 -3.02
N ARG A 41 -13.56 -24.37 -1.98
CA ARG A 41 -13.03 -24.96 -0.74
C ARG A 41 -14.15 -25.67 0.02
N VAL A 42 -13.80 -26.75 0.69
CA VAL A 42 -14.72 -27.55 1.50
C VAL A 42 -14.07 -27.87 2.84
N TRP A 43 -14.72 -27.46 3.92
CA TRP A 43 -14.41 -27.79 5.29
C TRP A 43 -15.28 -28.92 5.79
N ASN A 44 -14.79 -29.67 6.81
CA ASN A 44 -15.53 -30.81 7.32
C ASN A 44 -16.78 -30.39 8.13
N ASP A 45 -16.58 -29.53 9.14
CA ASP A 45 -17.65 -29.01 9.99
C ASP A 45 -17.30 -27.58 10.46
N PRO A 46 -17.58 -26.56 9.59
CA PRO A 46 -17.23 -25.15 9.85
C PRO A 46 -18.20 -24.45 10.82
N TYR A 47 -18.68 -25.15 11.84
CA TYR A 47 -19.64 -24.64 12.81
C TYR A 47 -19.17 -24.93 14.24
N ASP A 48 -19.54 -24.04 15.17
CA ASP A 48 -19.32 -24.26 16.59
C ASP A 48 -20.31 -25.28 17.17
N SER A 49 -20.17 -25.62 18.44
CA SER A 49 -21.04 -26.57 19.17
C SER A 49 -22.51 -26.12 19.25
N ASN A 50 -22.83 -24.86 18.93
CA ASN A 50 -24.17 -24.31 18.88
C ASN A 50 -24.68 -24.11 17.43
N SER A 51 -23.96 -24.62 16.43
CA SER A 51 -24.24 -24.49 15.00
C SER A 51 -24.08 -23.08 14.45
N TYR A 52 -23.28 -22.21 15.08
CA TYR A 52 -22.89 -20.94 14.51
C TYR A 52 -21.67 -21.11 13.59
N GLY A 53 -21.75 -20.51 12.39
CA GLY A 53 -20.71 -20.63 11.38
C GLY A 53 -19.42 -19.90 11.74
N TYR A 54 -18.27 -20.46 11.32
CA TYR A 54 -16.94 -19.89 11.55
C TYR A 54 -16.59 -18.71 10.64
N GLY A 55 -17.36 -18.49 9.57
CA GLY A 55 -17.08 -17.47 8.55
C GLY A 55 -16.43 -18.06 7.30
N GLY A 56 -15.89 -17.20 6.46
CA GLY A 56 -15.26 -17.61 5.20
C GLY A 56 -16.20 -18.38 4.26
N GLY A 57 -17.50 -18.05 4.26
CA GLY A 57 -18.52 -18.76 3.49
C GLY A 57 -19.18 -19.92 4.23
N ASN A 58 -18.71 -20.33 5.42
CA ASN A 58 -19.18 -21.53 6.12
C ASN A 58 -19.23 -22.75 5.19
N ASN A 59 -18.15 -22.95 4.43
CA ASN A 59 -18.11 -23.84 3.26
C ASN A 59 -18.03 -25.30 3.66
N ASP A 60 -19.17 -25.89 3.92
CA ASP A 60 -19.35 -27.35 4.00
C ASP A 60 -19.67 -27.96 2.61
N ILE A 61 -19.91 -29.26 2.59
CA ILE A 61 -20.27 -29.97 1.35
C ILE A 61 -21.60 -29.51 0.76
N ASP A 62 -22.54 -29.04 1.57
CA ASP A 62 -23.86 -28.62 1.08
C ASP A 62 -23.76 -27.27 0.36
N LYS A 63 -22.91 -26.33 0.84
CA LYS A 63 -22.55 -25.11 0.10
C LYS A 63 -21.83 -25.46 -1.22
N CYS A 64 -20.91 -26.43 -1.21
CA CYS A 64 -20.23 -26.90 -2.42
C CYS A 64 -21.24 -27.49 -3.44
N VAL A 65 -22.23 -28.25 -3.01
CA VAL A 65 -23.30 -28.75 -3.89
C VAL A 65 -24.10 -27.60 -4.50
N ALA A 66 -24.48 -26.60 -3.69
CA ALA A 66 -25.24 -25.44 -4.18
C ALA A 66 -24.46 -24.66 -5.26
N ILE A 67 -23.17 -24.41 -5.03
CA ILE A 67 -22.27 -23.77 -5.99
C ILE A 67 -22.08 -24.62 -7.25
N GLY A 68 -21.81 -25.92 -7.06
CA GLY A 68 -21.55 -26.86 -8.15
C GLY A 68 -22.73 -27.01 -9.10
N LYS A 69 -23.96 -27.01 -8.61
CA LYS A 69 -25.18 -27.01 -9.44
C LYS A 69 -25.24 -25.79 -10.37
N ARG A 70 -24.92 -24.62 -9.84
CA ARG A 70 -24.92 -23.36 -10.62
C ARG A 70 -23.78 -23.36 -11.65
N ALA A 71 -22.58 -23.77 -11.27
CA ALA A 71 -21.45 -23.88 -12.19
C ALA A 71 -21.77 -24.84 -13.36
N THR A 72 -22.24 -26.05 -13.05
CA THR A 72 -22.63 -27.07 -14.06
C THR A 72 -23.75 -26.59 -14.97
N LYS A 73 -24.76 -25.90 -14.44
CA LYS A 73 -25.88 -25.30 -15.22
C LYS A 73 -25.37 -24.40 -16.35
N TYR A 74 -24.28 -23.68 -16.13
CA TYR A 74 -23.68 -22.76 -17.11
C TYR A 74 -22.45 -23.36 -17.83
N GLY A 75 -22.27 -24.68 -17.76
CA GLY A 75 -21.25 -25.42 -18.52
C GLY A 75 -19.84 -25.32 -17.96
N MET A 76 -19.68 -24.87 -16.72
CA MET A 76 -18.41 -24.85 -16.03
C MET A 76 -18.20 -26.14 -15.22
N LYS A 77 -16.97 -26.62 -15.17
CA LYS A 77 -16.57 -27.75 -14.32
C LYS A 77 -16.26 -27.28 -12.91
N LEU A 78 -16.32 -28.23 -11.96
CA LEU A 78 -15.97 -27.98 -10.58
C LEU A 78 -14.62 -28.57 -10.22
N LEU A 79 -13.78 -27.81 -9.54
CA LEU A 79 -12.67 -28.28 -8.71
C LEU A 79 -13.11 -28.23 -7.24
N VAL A 80 -13.20 -29.41 -6.61
CA VAL A 80 -13.53 -29.54 -5.19
C VAL A 80 -12.24 -29.50 -4.38
N ASN A 81 -12.05 -28.45 -3.57
CA ASN A 81 -10.85 -28.29 -2.74
C ASN A 81 -11.13 -28.69 -1.29
N PHE A 82 -10.84 -29.91 -0.93
CA PHE A 82 -10.94 -30.38 0.45
C PHE A 82 -9.77 -29.88 1.30
N HIS A 83 -10.07 -29.11 2.35
CA HIS A 83 -9.07 -28.66 3.31
C HIS A 83 -8.73 -29.76 4.36
N TYR A 84 -9.64 -30.68 4.61
CA TYR A 84 -9.54 -31.69 5.69
C TYR A 84 -9.26 -31.05 7.05
N SER A 85 -10.00 -30.02 7.32
CA SER A 85 -10.04 -29.19 8.51
C SER A 85 -11.46 -28.65 8.69
N ASP A 86 -11.77 -28.06 9.82
CA ASP A 86 -13.08 -27.43 10.05
C ASP A 86 -13.07 -25.95 9.70
N PHE A 87 -11.90 -25.37 9.41
CA PHE A 87 -11.72 -23.98 9.01
C PHE A 87 -10.47 -23.86 8.14
N TRP A 88 -9.95 -22.63 7.93
CA TRP A 88 -8.81 -22.38 7.06
C TRP A 88 -7.65 -23.36 7.29
N ALA A 89 -7.17 -23.95 6.23
CA ALA A 89 -5.92 -24.70 6.18
C ALA A 89 -4.94 -23.97 5.26
N ASP A 90 -3.79 -23.62 5.80
CA ASP A 90 -2.69 -22.94 5.12
C ASP A 90 -1.33 -23.51 5.61
N PRO A 91 -0.16 -23.06 5.13
CA PRO A 91 1.12 -23.61 5.56
C PRO A 91 1.40 -23.52 7.07
N ALA A 92 0.78 -22.59 7.77
CA ALA A 92 0.90 -22.46 9.22
C ALA A 92 -0.21 -23.17 10.01
N LYS A 93 -1.31 -23.52 9.35
CA LYS A 93 -2.53 -24.06 9.95
C LYS A 93 -2.99 -25.32 9.21
N GLN A 94 -2.48 -26.47 9.61
CA GLN A 94 -2.87 -27.78 9.05
C GLN A 94 -3.54 -28.64 10.14
N LYS A 95 -4.51 -28.04 10.85
CA LYS A 95 -5.20 -28.69 11.96
C LYS A 95 -6.22 -29.71 11.44
N ALA A 96 -6.28 -30.88 12.09
CA ALA A 96 -7.30 -31.89 11.78
C ALA A 96 -8.72 -31.39 12.16
N PRO A 97 -9.77 -31.86 11.50
CA PRO A 97 -11.14 -31.68 11.95
C PRO A 97 -11.30 -32.03 13.44
N LYS A 98 -12.21 -31.36 14.15
CA LYS A 98 -12.50 -31.59 15.58
C LYS A 98 -12.75 -33.07 15.86
N GLU A 99 -13.53 -33.71 15.01
CA GLU A 99 -13.86 -35.12 15.10
C GLU A 99 -12.62 -36.02 15.05
N TRP A 100 -11.61 -35.66 14.22
CA TRP A 100 -10.42 -36.50 13.99
C TRP A 100 -9.24 -36.14 14.91
N ALA A 101 -9.42 -35.22 15.83
CA ALA A 101 -8.33 -34.68 16.63
C ALA A 101 -7.53 -35.74 17.44
N ASN A 102 -8.21 -36.81 17.85
CA ASN A 102 -7.60 -37.89 18.64
C ASN A 102 -7.42 -39.19 17.84
N TYR A 103 -7.66 -39.19 16.55
CA TYR A 103 -7.52 -40.39 15.72
C TYR A 103 -6.05 -40.73 15.44
N SER A 104 -5.76 -42.04 15.44
CA SER A 104 -4.52 -42.53 14.92
C SER A 104 -4.44 -42.28 13.40
N ILE A 105 -3.25 -42.38 12.81
CA ILE A 105 -3.10 -42.17 11.35
C ILE A 105 -3.99 -43.11 10.53
N TYR A 106 -4.20 -44.34 10.95
CA TYR A 106 -5.07 -45.27 10.26
C TYR A 106 -6.54 -44.86 10.33
N GLU A 107 -7.01 -44.45 11.50
CA GLU A 107 -8.36 -43.93 11.68
C GLU A 107 -8.58 -42.63 10.89
N LYS A 108 -7.56 -41.75 10.83
CA LYS A 108 -7.62 -40.53 9.99
C LYS A 108 -7.71 -40.87 8.50
N CYS A 109 -6.96 -41.87 8.02
CA CYS A 109 -7.05 -42.35 6.62
C CYS A 109 -8.45 -42.87 6.29
N ASP A 110 -9.03 -43.67 7.18
CA ASP A 110 -10.40 -44.18 7.00
C ASP A 110 -11.43 -43.05 7.05
N ALA A 111 -11.31 -42.14 7.98
CA ALA A 111 -12.20 -40.98 8.11
C ALA A 111 -12.11 -40.05 6.89
N LEU A 112 -10.90 -39.74 6.43
CA LEU A 112 -10.65 -38.89 5.25
C LEU A 112 -11.21 -39.58 3.98
N TYR A 113 -10.96 -40.88 3.79
CA TYR A 113 -11.52 -41.61 2.69
C TYR A 113 -13.03 -41.57 2.69
N ASN A 114 -13.69 -41.90 3.82
CA ASN A 114 -15.15 -41.93 3.94
C ASN A 114 -15.74 -40.53 3.70
N TYR A 115 -15.19 -39.50 4.33
CA TYR A 115 -15.65 -38.12 4.13
C TYR A 115 -15.55 -37.68 2.67
N THR A 116 -14.42 -37.97 2.00
CA THR A 116 -14.20 -37.64 0.59
C THR A 116 -15.19 -38.43 -0.29
N TYR A 117 -15.32 -39.73 -0.07
CA TYR A 117 -16.22 -40.59 -0.81
C TYR A 117 -17.67 -40.17 -0.70
N ASP A 118 -18.17 -39.94 0.54
CA ASP A 118 -19.56 -39.56 0.78
C ASP A 118 -19.85 -38.17 0.20
N SER A 119 -18.91 -37.23 0.32
CA SER A 119 -19.02 -35.88 -0.25
C SER A 119 -19.07 -35.92 -1.79
N LEU A 120 -18.22 -36.70 -2.42
CA LEU A 120 -18.20 -36.85 -3.86
C LEU A 120 -19.46 -37.61 -4.37
N CYS A 121 -19.97 -38.56 -3.63
CA CYS A 121 -21.23 -39.24 -3.93
C CYS A 121 -22.43 -38.24 -3.92
N LYS A 122 -22.46 -37.27 -2.99
CA LYS A 122 -23.47 -36.21 -3.00
C LYS A 122 -23.40 -35.39 -4.29
N LEU A 123 -22.18 -34.96 -4.69
CA LEU A 123 -21.97 -34.20 -5.92
C LEU A 123 -22.37 -35.00 -7.17
N TYR A 124 -22.02 -36.29 -7.21
CA TYR A 124 -22.38 -37.22 -8.31
C TYR A 124 -23.90 -37.37 -8.41
N ALA A 125 -24.59 -37.60 -7.30
CA ALA A 125 -26.03 -37.77 -7.26
C ALA A 125 -26.82 -36.52 -7.76
N GLU A 126 -26.23 -35.34 -7.60
CA GLU A 126 -26.79 -34.06 -8.07
C GLU A 126 -26.39 -33.73 -9.51
N GLY A 127 -25.64 -34.61 -10.19
CA GLY A 127 -25.23 -34.45 -11.58
C GLY A 127 -24.20 -33.32 -11.81
N ILE A 128 -23.40 -33.01 -10.80
CA ILE A 128 -22.39 -31.94 -10.88
C ILE A 128 -21.19 -32.43 -11.68
N ASP A 129 -20.72 -31.60 -12.63
CA ASP A 129 -19.56 -31.91 -13.48
C ASP A 129 -18.24 -31.65 -12.71
N VAL A 130 -17.83 -32.61 -11.91
CA VAL A 130 -16.56 -32.56 -11.17
C VAL A 130 -15.41 -32.96 -12.08
N GLY A 131 -14.60 -32.00 -12.48
CA GLY A 131 -13.42 -32.24 -13.33
C GLY A 131 -12.12 -32.44 -12.57
N MET A 132 -12.07 -32.00 -11.30
CA MET A 132 -10.86 -32.11 -10.47
C MET A 132 -11.20 -32.14 -8.99
N VAL A 133 -10.41 -32.89 -8.21
CA VAL A 133 -10.47 -32.92 -6.74
C VAL A 133 -9.09 -32.57 -6.20
N GLN A 134 -9.02 -31.54 -5.39
CA GLN A 134 -7.82 -31.13 -4.68
C GLN A 134 -7.82 -31.77 -3.29
N VAL A 135 -6.84 -32.63 -3.03
CA VAL A 135 -6.69 -33.39 -1.79
C VAL A 135 -5.76 -32.64 -0.85
N GLY A 136 -6.34 -31.81 0.03
CA GLY A 136 -5.62 -30.91 0.92
C GLY A 136 -5.36 -29.53 0.31
N ASN A 137 -5.24 -28.50 1.15
CA ASN A 137 -4.92 -27.14 0.76
C ASN A 137 -3.58 -26.70 1.33
N GLU A 138 -2.68 -26.22 0.45
CA GLU A 138 -1.34 -25.73 0.79
C GLU A 138 -0.53 -26.65 1.75
N THR A 139 -0.53 -27.93 1.48
CA THR A 139 -0.01 -28.99 2.35
C THR A 139 1.53 -29.06 2.41
N THR A 140 2.18 -27.91 2.24
CA THR A 140 3.65 -27.78 2.19
C THR A 140 4.35 -28.30 3.47
N SER A 141 3.75 -28.04 4.63
CA SER A 141 4.34 -28.34 5.95
C SER A 141 3.56 -29.37 6.75
N GLY A 142 2.36 -29.74 6.32
CA GLY A 142 1.48 -30.68 7.03
C GLY A 142 0.19 -30.92 6.28
N MET A 143 -0.63 -31.84 6.80
CA MET A 143 -1.98 -32.15 6.34
C MET A 143 -2.78 -32.77 7.47
N SER A 144 -3.94 -32.21 7.78
CA SER A 144 -4.87 -32.75 8.80
C SER A 144 -4.20 -33.12 10.14
N GLY A 145 -3.30 -32.23 10.62
CA GLY A 145 -2.55 -32.41 11.88
C GLY A 145 -1.32 -33.31 11.79
N GLU A 146 -1.02 -33.90 10.64
CA GLU A 146 0.18 -34.70 10.44
C GLU A 146 1.27 -33.90 9.70
N THR A 147 2.52 -34.03 10.16
CA THR A 147 3.69 -33.35 9.57
C THR A 147 4.74 -34.35 9.05
N ASP A 148 4.59 -35.62 9.39
CA ASP A 148 5.42 -36.71 8.88
C ASP A 148 5.01 -37.07 7.45
N TRP A 149 5.95 -37.08 6.51
CA TRP A 149 5.67 -37.29 5.10
C TRP A 149 5.13 -38.68 4.76
N GLN A 150 5.49 -39.71 5.53
CA GLN A 150 4.91 -41.04 5.33
C GLN A 150 3.43 -41.02 5.70
N LYS A 151 3.08 -40.39 6.83
CA LYS A 151 1.68 -40.26 7.25
C LYS A 151 0.88 -39.36 6.30
N MET A 152 1.44 -38.20 5.91
CA MET A 152 0.79 -37.34 4.92
C MET A 152 0.51 -38.08 3.60
N SER A 153 1.46 -38.89 3.13
CA SER A 153 1.30 -39.69 1.93
C SER A 153 0.19 -40.73 2.04
N MET A 154 -0.04 -41.29 3.22
CA MET A 154 -1.20 -42.15 3.48
C MET A 154 -2.52 -41.40 3.34
N LEU A 155 -2.60 -40.15 3.89
CA LEU A 155 -3.78 -39.30 3.77
C LEU A 155 -4.04 -38.88 2.31
N PHE A 156 -3.00 -38.49 1.56
CA PHE A 156 -3.13 -38.18 0.12
C PHE A 156 -3.68 -39.37 -0.67
N ASN A 157 -3.15 -40.57 -0.44
CA ASN A 157 -3.62 -41.76 -1.10
C ASN A 157 -5.05 -42.17 -0.71
N ALA A 158 -5.48 -41.88 0.52
CA ALA A 158 -6.87 -42.11 0.95
C ALA A 158 -7.86 -41.19 0.18
N GLY A 159 -7.55 -39.89 0.04
CA GLY A 159 -8.35 -38.96 -0.75
C GLY A 159 -8.34 -39.27 -2.23
N SER A 160 -7.17 -39.60 -2.78
CA SER A 160 -7.05 -40.02 -4.19
C SER A 160 -7.89 -41.26 -4.49
N LYS A 161 -7.81 -42.27 -3.62
CA LYS A 161 -8.61 -43.49 -3.78
C LYS A 161 -10.10 -43.21 -3.83
N ALA A 162 -10.62 -42.43 -2.90
CA ALA A 162 -12.03 -42.05 -2.89
C ALA A 162 -12.43 -41.32 -4.18
N THR A 163 -11.59 -40.40 -4.64
CA THR A 163 -11.82 -39.67 -5.90
C THR A 163 -11.89 -40.63 -7.10
N ARG A 164 -10.92 -41.54 -7.25
CA ARG A 164 -10.91 -42.51 -8.36
C ARG A 164 -12.12 -43.41 -8.37
N GLU A 165 -12.69 -43.73 -7.21
CA GLU A 165 -13.85 -44.60 -7.10
C GLU A 165 -15.17 -43.91 -7.49
N VAL A 166 -15.33 -42.60 -7.22
CA VAL A 166 -16.57 -41.86 -7.51
C VAL A 166 -16.51 -41.13 -8.84
N PHE A 167 -15.37 -40.46 -9.13
CA PHE A 167 -15.13 -39.71 -10.37
C PHE A 167 -13.82 -40.20 -11.04
N PRO A 168 -13.82 -41.34 -11.70
CA PRO A 168 -12.60 -41.93 -12.27
C PRO A 168 -11.89 -41.06 -13.31
N ASP A 169 -12.62 -40.17 -13.97
CA ASP A 169 -12.09 -39.26 -14.99
C ASP A 169 -11.64 -37.90 -14.40
N ALA A 170 -11.94 -37.63 -13.16
CA ALA A 170 -11.51 -36.38 -12.50
C ALA A 170 -10.02 -36.43 -12.16
N LEU A 171 -9.32 -35.32 -12.36
CA LEU A 171 -7.92 -35.19 -11.97
C LEU A 171 -7.81 -35.05 -10.43
N VAL A 172 -6.78 -35.71 -9.88
CA VAL A 172 -6.41 -35.56 -8.46
C VAL A 172 -5.26 -34.57 -8.37
N ALA A 173 -5.49 -33.45 -7.69
CA ALA A 173 -4.50 -32.39 -7.47
C ALA A 173 -4.00 -32.39 -6.03
N LEU A 174 -2.70 -32.16 -5.85
CA LEU A 174 -2.05 -31.88 -4.56
C LEU A 174 -1.51 -30.45 -4.59
N HIS A 175 -1.81 -29.68 -3.57
CA HIS A 175 -1.56 -28.25 -3.54
C HIS A 175 -0.49 -27.86 -2.51
N PHE A 176 0.50 -27.09 -2.99
CA PHE A 176 1.65 -26.61 -2.22
C PHE A 176 1.88 -25.12 -2.47
N THR A 177 2.68 -24.46 -1.63
CA THR A 177 2.97 -23.03 -1.73
C THR A 177 4.43 -22.69 -1.45
N ASN A 178 4.78 -21.40 -1.63
CA ASN A 178 6.12 -20.85 -1.53
C ASN A 178 7.11 -21.43 -2.58
N PRO A 179 6.80 -21.27 -3.87
CA PRO A 179 7.66 -21.74 -4.98
C PRO A 179 9.02 -21.04 -5.02
N ASN A 180 9.14 -19.87 -4.40
CA ASN A 180 10.37 -19.08 -4.29
C ASN A 180 11.40 -19.68 -3.33
N THR A 181 11.04 -20.64 -2.49
CA THR A 181 11.99 -21.29 -1.59
C THR A 181 12.79 -22.36 -2.35
N ALA A 182 14.09 -22.11 -2.46
CA ALA A 182 14.98 -22.98 -3.22
C ALA A 182 14.88 -24.47 -2.82
N GLY A 183 14.72 -25.35 -3.80
CA GLY A 183 14.64 -26.80 -3.62
C GLY A 183 13.36 -27.33 -2.95
N ARG A 184 12.42 -26.46 -2.58
CA ARG A 184 11.19 -26.87 -1.87
C ARG A 184 10.34 -27.83 -2.70
N TYR A 185 9.97 -27.43 -3.92
CA TYR A 185 9.11 -28.25 -4.78
C TYR A 185 9.79 -29.52 -5.24
N ALA A 186 11.07 -29.46 -5.59
CA ALA A 186 11.87 -30.65 -5.87
C ALA A 186 11.84 -31.65 -4.69
N GLY A 187 12.07 -31.17 -3.47
CA GLY A 187 12.05 -32.00 -2.27
C GLY A 187 10.66 -32.57 -1.94
N ILE A 188 9.58 -31.84 -2.21
CA ILE A 188 8.20 -32.33 -2.06
C ILE A 188 7.92 -33.41 -3.09
N ALA A 189 8.21 -33.18 -4.36
CA ALA A 189 8.00 -34.14 -5.46
C ALA A 189 8.80 -35.44 -5.25
N ASP A 190 10.03 -35.33 -4.73
CA ASP A 190 10.83 -36.51 -4.34
C ASP A 190 10.14 -37.39 -3.27
N LYS A 191 9.53 -36.75 -2.27
CA LYS A 191 8.81 -37.46 -1.20
C LYS A 191 7.53 -38.10 -1.73
N LEU A 192 6.73 -37.38 -2.52
CA LEU A 192 5.53 -37.93 -3.15
C LEU A 192 5.85 -39.15 -3.99
N ASN A 193 6.93 -39.12 -4.79
CA ASN A 193 7.40 -40.23 -5.57
C ASN A 193 7.93 -41.38 -4.69
N THR A 194 8.69 -41.10 -3.65
CA THR A 194 9.25 -42.08 -2.72
C THR A 194 8.15 -42.88 -2.03
N TYR A 195 7.11 -42.22 -1.59
CA TYR A 195 5.97 -42.82 -0.90
C TYR A 195 4.87 -43.30 -1.87
N LYS A 196 5.09 -43.16 -3.18
CA LYS A 196 4.17 -43.62 -4.25
C LYS A 196 2.76 -43.02 -4.09
N VAL A 197 2.69 -41.71 -3.92
CA VAL A 197 1.42 -41.04 -3.86
C VAL A 197 0.77 -41.02 -5.25
N ASP A 198 -0.51 -41.40 -5.30
CA ASP A 198 -1.32 -41.33 -6.50
C ASP A 198 -1.91 -39.93 -6.66
N TYR A 199 -1.46 -39.21 -7.69
CA TYR A 199 -1.98 -37.89 -8.07
C TYR A 199 -1.64 -37.60 -9.54
N ASP A 200 -2.39 -36.67 -10.13
CA ASP A 200 -2.20 -36.24 -11.52
C ASP A 200 -1.51 -34.87 -11.60
N VAL A 201 -1.88 -33.95 -10.72
CA VAL A 201 -1.53 -32.52 -10.80
C VAL A 201 -0.77 -32.08 -9.56
N PHE A 202 0.42 -31.51 -9.77
CA PHE A 202 1.17 -30.76 -8.76
C PHE A 202 0.76 -29.29 -8.86
N ALA A 203 0.02 -28.79 -7.88
CA ALA A 203 -0.56 -27.46 -7.89
C ALA A 203 0.20 -26.49 -6.99
N SER A 204 0.31 -25.24 -7.39
CA SER A 204 1.04 -24.18 -6.69
C SER A 204 0.17 -22.96 -6.44
N SER A 205 0.25 -22.36 -5.24
CA SER A 205 -0.11 -20.96 -5.08
C SER A 205 0.95 -20.07 -5.70
N TYR A 206 0.53 -18.99 -6.34
CA TYR A 206 1.41 -17.95 -6.85
C TYR A 206 0.81 -16.57 -6.62
N TYR A 207 1.34 -15.86 -5.64
CA TYR A 207 1.02 -14.47 -5.39
C TYR A 207 2.27 -13.62 -5.67
N PRO A 208 2.22 -12.68 -6.63
CA PRO A 208 3.41 -11.94 -7.07
C PRO A 208 4.03 -11.11 -5.97
N TYR A 209 3.27 -10.80 -4.94
CA TYR A 209 3.70 -9.99 -3.81
C TYR A 209 4.85 -10.62 -3.01
N TRP A 210 4.85 -11.97 -2.85
CA TRP A 210 5.81 -12.70 -2.01
C TRP A 210 6.34 -14.01 -2.57
N HIS A 211 5.82 -14.51 -3.70
CA HIS A 211 6.21 -15.81 -4.27
C HIS A 211 7.28 -15.72 -5.37
N GLY A 212 7.93 -14.55 -5.53
CA GLY A 212 8.98 -14.34 -6.52
C GLY A 212 8.46 -14.18 -7.94
N THR A 213 9.28 -14.52 -8.93
CA THR A 213 8.97 -14.27 -10.34
C THR A 213 8.23 -15.43 -11.01
N LEU A 214 7.49 -15.13 -12.09
CA LEU A 214 6.86 -16.14 -12.95
C LEU A 214 7.89 -17.08 -13.61
N GLU A 215 9.09 -16.58 -13.93
CA GLU A 215 10.18 -17.41 -14.45
C GLU A 215 10.59 -18.46 -13.41
N ASN A 216 10.77 -18.07 -12.14
CA ASN A 216 11.06 -19.04 -11.08
C ASN A 216 9.94 -20.06 -10.91
N LEU A 217 8.67 -19.61 -10.94
CA LEU A 217 7.50 -20.51 -10.86
C LEU A 217 7.53 -21.54 -11.98
N ALA A 218 7.75 -21.09 -13.23
CA ALA A 218 7.86 -22.00 -14.39
C ALA A 218 9.00 -23.01 -14.21
N ASN A 219 10.17 -22.55 -13.78
CA ASN A 219 11.34 -23.42 -13.61
C ASN A 219 11.10 -24.52 -12.56
N VAL A 220 10.52 -24.17 -11.39
CA VAL A 220 10.32 -25.17 -10.32
C VAL A 220 9.18 -26.15 -10.65
N LEU A 221 8.16 -25.74 -11.42
CA LEU A 221 7.08 -26.61 -11.85
C LEU A 221 7.50 -27.49 -13.04
N ASN A 222 8.28 -26.97 -13.98
CA ASN A 222 8.88 -27.74 -15.05
C ASN A 222 9.79 -28.88 -14.53
N ASP A 223 10.59 -28.59 -13.47
CA ASP A 223 11.41 -29.65 -12.82
C ASP A 223 10.54 -30.80 -12.30
N VAL A 224 9.36 -30.53 -11.76
CA VAL A 224 8.41 -31.57 -11.32
C VAL A 224 7.88 -32.37 -12.50
N THR A 225 7.48 -31.70 -13.58
CA THR A 225 6.98 -32.36 -14.80
C THR A 225 8.07 -33.23 -15.47
N GLU A 226 9.27 -32.67 -15.63
CA GLU A 226 10.39 -33.36 -16.26
C GLU A 226 10.83 -34.63 -15.49
N ARG A 227 10.85 -34.56 -14.17
CA ARG A 227 11.30 -35.65 -13.31
C ARG A 227 10.27 -36.74 -13.10
N TYR A 228 8.98 -36.36 -13.03
CA TYR A 228 7.92 -37.29 -12.58
C TYR A 228 6.73 -37.40 -13.52
N GLY A 229 6.71 -36.68 -14.64
CA GLY A 229 5.64 -36.74 -15.65
C GLY A 229 4.29 -36.28 -15.11
N LYS A 230 4.29 -35.39 -14.12
CA LYS A 230 3.06 -34.83 -13.54
C LYS A 230 2.63 -33.56 -14.25
N LYS A 231 1.31 -33.41 -14.40
CA LYS A 231 0.74 -32.10 -14.78
C LYS A 231 0.99 -31.09 -13.70
N THR A 232 1.02 -29.82 -14.07
CA THR A 232 1.11 -28.72 -13.12
C THR A 232 -0.04 -27.72 -13.29
N MET A 233 -0.32 -26.92 -12.29
CA MET A 233 -1.25 -25.78 -12.38
C MET A 233 -0.93 -24.73 -11.32
N VAL A 234 -1.40 -23.51 -11.54
CA VAL A 234 -1.48 -22.49 -10.52
C VAL A 234 -2.86 -22.61 -9.85
N ALA A 235 -2.90 -23.12 -8.62
CA ALA A 235 -4.16 -23.35 -7.90
C ALA A 235 -4.74 -22.05 -7.31
N GLU A 236 -3.88 -21.08 -7.03
CA GLU A 236 -4.28 -19.78 -6.47
C GLU A 236 -3.38 -18.69 -6.99
N THR A 237 -3.99 -17.59 -7.41
CA THR A 237 -3.35 -16.32 -7.70
C THR A 237 -4.38 -15.20 -7.54
N SER A 238 -3.96 -14.00 -7.19
CA SER A 238 -4.81 -12.81 -7.21
C SER A 238 -3.98 -11.53 -7.34
N TYR A 239 -4.62 -10.42 -7.68
CA TYR A 239 -3.99 -9.10 -7.75
C TYR A 239 -5.01 -8.00 -7.44
N ALA A 240 -4.58 -7.02 -6.64
CA ALA A 240 -5.43 -5.90 -6.27
C ALA A 240 -5.67 -4.94 -7.46
N TYR A 241 -6.92 -4.54 -7.66
CA TYR A 241 -7.29 -3.55 -8.67
C TYR A 241 -7.41 -2.13 -8.09
N THR A 242 -7.47 -2.00 -6.76
CA THR A 242 -7.54 -0.74 -6.04
C THR A 242 -6.84 -0.85 -4.69
N THR A 243 -6.46 0.28 -4.11
CA THR A 243 -5.96 0.36 -2.72
C THR A 243 -7.05 0.70 -1.71
N GLU A 244 -8.28 0.93 -2.18
CA GLU A 244 -9.42 1.24 -1.33
C GLU A 244 -9.89 -0.01 -0.58
N ASP A 245 -10.37 0.20 0.63
CA ASP A 245 -11.02 -0.79 1.49
C ASP A 245 -12.51 -0.46 1.50
N SER A 246 -13.34 -1.38 0.98
CA SER A 246 -14.78 -1.12 0.82
C SER A 246 -15.63 -1.71 1.93
N ASP A 247 -15.08 -2.59 2.79
CA ASP A 247 -15.83 -3.23 3.86
C ASP A 247 -15.44 -2.80 5.28
N PHE A 248 -14.48 -1.87 5.40
CA PHE A 248 -13.89 -1.38 6.66
C PHE A 248 -13.04 -2.41 7.41
N TRP A 249 -12.65 -3.52 6.77
CA TRP A 249 -11.73 -4.51 7.27
C TRP A 249 -10.44 -4.49 6.43
N SER A 250 -9.32 -4.14 7.06
CA SER A 250 -8.06 -3.89 6.35
C SER A 250 -7.68 -4.97 5.37
N ASN A 251 -7.47 -4.57 4.12
CA ASN A 251 -7.00 -5.44 3.06
C ASN A 251 -5.58 -5.96 3.28
N THR A 252 -5.32 -7.22 2.89
CA THR A 252 -3.97 -7.82 2.90
C THR A 252 -3.01 -7.03 2.01
N ILE A 253 -3.49 -6.51 0.89
CA ILE A 253 -2.75 -5.66 -0.04
C ILE A 253 -3.43 -4.29 -0.08
N GLY A 254 -2.79 -3.30 0.49
CA GLY A 254 -3.21 -1.91 0.47
C GLY A 254 -2.27 -1.03 -0.37
N THR A 255 -2.10 0.21 0.04
CA THR A 255 -1.15 1.14 -0.60
C THR A 255 0.28 0.57 -0.54
N PRO A 256 0.98 0.44 -1.70
CA PRO A 256 2.33 -0.08 -1.74
C PRO A 256 3.28 0.67 -0.82
N ASN A 257 4.01 -0.07 0.01
CA ASN A 257 5.00 0.48 0.92
C ASN A 257 6.36 -0.17 0.61
N PRO A 258 7.39 0.60 0.25
CA PRO A 258 8.72 0.03 -0.08
C PRO A 258 9.38 -0.76 1.05
N THR A 259 8.88 -0.66 2.28
CA THR A 259 9.44 -1.31 3.47
C THR A 259 8.66 -2.54 3.94
N ASP A 260 7.54 -2.89 3.32
CA ASP A 260 6.71 -4.05 3.69
C ASP A 260 7.30 -5.40 3.22
N GLY A 261 8.29 -5.35 2.33
CA GLY A 261 8.93 -6.53 1.76
C GLY A 261 8.16 -7.18 0.62
N ASN A 262 7.02 -6.61 0.22
CA ASN A 262 6.21 -7.10 -0.90
C ASN A 262 6.78 -6.63 -2.25
N SER A 263 6.47 -7.39 -3.30
CA SER A 263 6.75 -7.04 -4.69
C SER A 263 5.47 -6.61 -5.37
N TYR A 264 5.52 -5.49 -6.08
CA TYR A 264 4.40 -4.97 -6.86
C TYR A 264 4.80 -4.88 -8.33
N PRO A 265 4.78 -6.01 -9.08
CA PRO A 265 5.27 -6.03 -10.47
C PRO A 265 4.40 -5.23 -11.44
N TYR A 266 3.18 -4.89 -11.04
CA TYR A 266 2.22 -4.08 -11.80
C TYR A 266 1.66 -2.97 -10.89
N PRO A 267 1.19 -1.84 -11.45
CA PRO A 267 0.39 -0.89 -10.70
C PRO A 267 -0.84 -1.57 -10.07
N ILE A 268 -1.25 -1.12 -8.89
CA ILE A 268 -2.56 -1.53 -8.33
C ILE A 268 -3.63 -0.76 -9.09
N SER A 269 -4.22 -1.43 -10.08
CA SER A 269 -5.22 -0.89 -11.01
C SER A 269 -5.94 -2.02 -11.73
N LEU A 270 -7.03 -1.72 -12.43
CA LEU A 270 -7.73 -2.67 -13.30
C LEU A 270 -6.79 -3.29 -14.34
N ALA A 271 -5.93 -2.50 -14.94
CA ALA A 271 -4.93 -2.99 -15.88
C ALA A 271 -3.87 -3.85 -15.21
N GLY A 272 -3.42 -3.45 -14.03
CA GLY A 272 -2.47 -4.25 -13.24
C GLY A 272 -3.03 -5.63 -12.92
N GLN A 273 -4.29 -5.71 -12.50
CA GLN A 273 -5.00 -6.97 -12.27
C GLN A 273 -5.10 -7.81 -13.55
N ALA A 274 -5.55 -7.20 -14.65
CA ALA A 274 -5.65 -7.87 -15.94
C ALA A 274 -4.28 -8.37 -16.46
N ASN A 275 -3.24 -7.55 -16.35
CA ASN A 275 -1.88 -7.92 -16.77
C ASN A 275 -1.30 -9.05 -15.93
N HIS A 276 -1.56 -9.04 -14.62
CA HIS A 276 -1.15 -10.15 -13.76
C HIS A 276 -1.76 -11.47 -14.24
N VAL A 277 -3.07 -11.52 -14.41
CA VAL A 277 -3.77 -12.74 -14.87
C VAL A 277 -3.28 -13.18 -16.24
N ARG A 278 -3.18 -12.23 -17.20
CA ARG A 278 -2.65 -12.53 -18.54
C ARG A 278 -1.26 -13.16 -18.47
N ASN A 279 -0.35 -12.60 -17.68
CA ASN A 279 1.01 -13.08 -17.60
C ASN A 279 1.12 -14.42 -16.87
N VAL A 280 0.26 -14.69 -15.88
CA VAL A 280 0.16 -16.02 -15.26
C VAL A 280 -0.32 -17.05 -16.29
N VAL A 281 -1.38 -16.75 -17.05
CA VAL A 281 -1.88 -17.65 -18.11
C VAL A 281 -0.87 -17.83 -19.22
N ASP A 282 -0.21 -16.77 -19.68
CA ASP A 282 0.86 -16.85 -20.68
C ASP A 282 2.01 -17.74 -20.22
N THR A 283 2.42 -17.60 -18.95
CA THR A 283 3.45 -18.46 -18.35
C THR A 283 3.00 -19.93 -18.30
N CYS A 284 1.74 -20.18 -17.91
CA CYS A 284 1.20 -21.55 -17.93
C CYS A 284 1.19 -22.18 -19.33
N VAL A 285 0.88 -21.39 -20.34
CA VAL A 285 0.74 -21.89 -21.73
C VAL A 285 2.08 -21.98 -22.45
N ASN A 286 2.93 -20.97 -22.31
CA ASN A 286 4.11 -20.81 -23.16
C ASN A 286 5.44 -21.13 -22.45
N SER A 287 5.49 -21.11 -21.11
CA SER A 287 6.73 -21.31 -20.35
C SER A 287 6.73 -22.59 -19.51
N MET A 288 5.57 -23.17 -19.25
CA MET A 288 5.44 -24.41 -18.48
C MET A 288 5.08 -25.59 -19.39
N THR A 289 5.66 -26.76 -19.06
CA THR A 289 5.36 -28.05 -19.73
C THR A 289 4.21 -28.72 -18.97
N ASP A 290 3.18 -29.20 -19.72
CA ASP A 290 1.99 -29.86 -19.15
C ASP A 290 1.26 -29.07 -18.04
N CYS A 291 1.32 -27.73 -18.09
CA CYS A 291 0.50 -26.89 -17.23
C CYS A 291 -0.93 -26.84 -17.75
N ILE A 292 -1.90 -27.09 -16.86
CA ILE A 292 -3.32 -27.18 -17.24
C ILE A 292 -4.08 -25.87 -17.01
N GLY A 293 -3.43 -24.81 -16.50
CA GLY A 293 -4.00 -23.48 -16.32
C GLY A 293 -3.85 -22.93 -14.91
N CYS A 294 -4.68 -21.94 -14.60
CA CYS A 294 -4.68 -21.28 -13.30
C CYS A 294 -6.09 -21.05 -12.77
N PHE A 295 -6.19 -20.94 -11.45
CA PHE A 295 -7.37 -20.45 -10.74
C PHE A 295 -7.06 -19.10 -10.10
N TYR A 296 -7.96 -18.14 -10.29
CA TYR A 296 -7.92 -16.90 -9.56
C TYR A 296 -8.67 -17.09 -8.24
N TRP A 297 -8.01 -16.74 -7.14
CA TRP A 297 -8.52 -16.99 -5.79
C TRP A 297 -9.49 -15.89 -5.37
N GLU A 298 -10.70 -16.30 -4.93
CA GLU A 298 -11.77 -15.43 -4.42
C GLU A 298 -12.09 -14.22 -5.32
N GLY A 299 -12.14 -14.45 -6.63
CA GLY A 299 -12.39 -13.38 -7.60
C GLY A 299 -13.78 -12.78 -7.55
N THR A 300 -14.64 -13.24 -6.65
CA THR A 300 -16.03 -12.80 -6.50
C THR A 300 -16.34 -12.30 -5.09
N TRP A 301 -15.38 -12.31 -4.16
CA TRP A 301 -15.60 -11.91 -2.78
C TRP A 301 -15.51 -10.39 -2.64
N ILE A 302 -16.66 -9.75 -2.41
CA ILE A 302 -16.81 -8.31 -2.31
C ILE A 302 -17.42 -7.90 -0.96
N SER A 303 -17.46 -6.61 -0.67
CA SER A 303 -18.06 -6.10 0.57
C SER A 303 -19.59 -6.34 0.61
N VAL A 304 -20.13 -6.53 1.81
CA VAL A 304 -21.52 -6.93 2.02
C VAL A 304 -22.44 -5.81 2.51
N GLY A 305 -21.91 -4.62 2.76
CA GLY A 305 -22.70 -3.46 3.21
C GLY A 305 -21.84 -2.20 3.35
N ASP A 306 -22.49 -1.09 3.73
CA ASP A 306 -21.96 0.27 3.64
C ASP A 306 -21.46 0.83 4.99
N SER A 307 -21.49 0.05 6.07
CA SER A 307 -20.97 0.47 7.38
C SER A 307 -20.41 -0.71 8.17
N TRP A 308 -19.48 -0.41 9.06
CA TRP A 308 -18.89 -1.40 9.96
C TRP A 308 -19.94 -2.21 10.73
N GLU A 309 -20.93 -1.53 11.32
CA GLU A 309 -21.94 -2.18 12.16
C GLU A 309 -22.83 -3.14 11.35
N GLN A 310 -23.21 -2.76 10.13
CA GLN A 310 -23.99 -3.62 9.25
C GLN A 310 -23.16 -4.81 8.77
N ASN A 311 -21.92 -4.57 8.38
CA ASN A 311 -21.02 -5.60 7.89
C ASN A 311 -20.73 -6.64 8.98
N GLN A 312 -20.43 -6.21 10.21
CA GLN A 312 -20.17 -7.12 11.33
C GLN A 312 -21.34 -8.06 11.60
N MET A 313 -22.58 -7.58 11.57
CA MET A 313 -23.77 -8.42 11.72
C MET A 313 -23.85 -9.49 10.63
N LYS A 314 -23.65 -9.09 9.36
CA LYS A 314 -23.70 -10.00 8.21
C LYS A 314 -22.58 -11.04 8.24
N TRP A 315 -21.37 -10.64 8.62
CA TRP A 315 -20.25 -11.57 8.78
C TRP A 315 -20.51 -12.64 9.84
N GLU A 316 -21.15 -12.26 10.95
CA GLU A 316 -21.51 -13.20 12.03
C GLU A 316 -22.72 -14.07 11.67
N ASP A 317 -23.77 -13.50 11.05
CA ASP A 317 -25.02 -14.19 10.77
C ASP A 317 -24.92 -15.14 9.56
N HIS A 318 -24.16 -14.74 8.52
CA HIS A 318 -24.06 -15.47 7.25
C HIS A 318 -22.68 -16.04 6.95
N GLY A 319 -21.66 -15.59 7.67
CA GLY A 319 -20.27 -16.04 7.46
C GLY A 319 -19.60 -15.40 6.24
N SER A 320 -20.07 -14.24 5.78
CA SER A 320 -19.56 -13.55 4.60
C SER A 320 -18.23 -12.82 4.82
N GLY A 321 -17.74 -12.66 6.06
CA GLY A 321 -16.40 -12.23 6.39
C GLY A 321 -15.40 -13.39 6.41
N TRP A 322 -14.09 -13.12 6.56
CA TRP A 322 -13.08 -14.17 6.58
C TRP A 322 -13.20 -15.09 7.80
N ALA A 323 -13.68 -14.57 8.91
CA ALA A 323 -13.96 -15.29 10.14
C ALA A 323 -15.07 -14.62 10.95
N SER A 324 -15.83 -15.41 11.72
CA SER A 324 -16.71 -14.95 12.77
C SER A 324 -16.09 -15.18 14.15
N LYS A 325 -16.62 -14.53 15.19
CA LYS A 325 -16.20 -14.78 16.59
C LYS A 325 -16.32 -16.24 17.03
N TYR A 326 -17.21 -17.01 16.40
CA TYR A 326 -17.44 -18.41 16.72
C TYR A 326 -16.30 -19.33 16.29
N ALA A 327 -15.45 -18.89 15.35
CA ALA A 327 -14.24 -19.59 14.95
C ALA A 327 -13.24 -19.78 16.11
N ALA A 328 -13.40 -19.04 17.21
CA ALA A 328 -12.61 -19.20 18.43
C ALA A 328 -12.62 -20.63 19.00
N GLU A 329 -13.68 -21.42 18.76
CA GLU A 329 -13.73 -22.82 19.20
C GLU A 329 -12.68 -23.66 18.49
N TYR A 330 -12.48 -23.45 17.21
CA TYR A 330 -11.52 -24.19 16.40
C TYR A 330 -10.15 -23.51 16.31
N ASP A 331 -10.11 -22.19 16.09
CA ASP A 331 -8.90 -21.39 15.93
C ASP A 331 -8.83 -20.23 16.94
N PRO A 332 -8.57 -20.51 18.23
CA PRO A 332 -8.62 -19.50 19.29
C PRO A 332 -7.47 -18.47 19.25
N LYS A 333 -6.39 -18.75 18.49
CA LYS A 333 -5.19 -17.90 18.50
C LYS A 333 -5.15 -16.87 17.39
N ASP A 334 -5.87 -17.12 16.30
CA ASP A 334 -5.96 -16.21 15.16
C ASP A 334 -7.41 -15.79 14.93
N ALA A 335 -8.24 -16.59 14.29
CA ALA A 335 -9.64 -16.26 14.02
C ALA A 335 -10.45 -15.91 15.27
N GLY A 336 -10.15 -16.53 16.41
CA GLY A 336 -10.77 -16.21 17.68
C GLY A 336 -10.40 -14.83 18.27
N GLN A 337 -9.38 -14.17 17.74
CA GLN A 337 -8.92 -12.85 18.17
C GLN A 337 -9.11 -11.78 17.10
N TRP A 338 -8.97 -12.16 15.83
CA TRP A 338 -8.91 -11.29 14.67
C TRP A 338 -9.97 -11.70 13.63
N TYR A 339 -11.23 -11.80 14.06
CA TYR A 339 -12.35 -12.08 13.16
C TYR A 339 -12.92 -10.80 12.55
N GLY A 340 -13.49 -10.90 11.35
CA GLY A 340 -14.05 -9.74 10.65
C GLY A 340 -14.30 -9.99 9.16
N GLY A 341 -14.14 -8.94 8.38
CA GLY A 341 -14.52 -8.85 6.98
C GLY A 341 -13.61 -9.52 5.97
N CYS A 342 -13.74 -9.11 4.74
CA CYS A 342 -12.95 -9.64 3.63
C CYS A 342 -11.63 -8.87 3.51
N ALA A 343 -10.50 -9.54 3.76
CA ALA A 343 -9.17 -8.93 3.60
C ALA A 343 -8.69 -8.89 2.14
N VAL A 344 -9.57 -9.17 1.16
CA VAL A 344 -9.22 -9.27 -0.27
C VAL A 344 -10.32 -8.76 -1.21
N ASP A 345 -11.26 -7.99 -0.71
CA ASP A 345 -12.35 -7.41 -1.51
C ASP A 345 -11.82 -6.54 -2.67
N ASN A 346 -10.67 -5.89 -2.48
CA ASN A 346 -9.97 -5.13 -3.50
C ASN A 346 -9.24 -5.97 -4.56
N GLN A 347 -9.38 -7.30 -4.52
CA GLN A 347 -8.81 -8.24 -5.49
C GLN A 347 -9.88 -8.95 -6.33
N ALA A 348 -11.17 -8.71 -6.04
CA ALA A 348 -12.28 -9.29 -6.80
C ALA A 348 -12.34 -8.73 -8.25
N PHE A 349 -13.12 -9.38 -9.12
CA PHE A 349 -13.46 -8.91 -10.47
C PHE A 349 -14.82 -8.18 -10.52
N PHE A 350 -15.33 -7.83 -9.36
CA PHE A 350 -16.55 -7.05 -9.21
C PHE A 350 -16.27 -5.89 -8.24
N ASP A 351 -16.90 -4.75 -8.49
CA ASP A 351 -16.85 -3.65 -7.55
C ASP A 351 -17.73 -3.93 -6.32
N LYS A 352 -17.68 -3.05 -5.32
CA LYS A 352 -18.46 -3.17 -4.08
C LYS A 352 -19.98 -3.22 -4.31
N ASP A 353 -20.46 -2.77 -5.47
CA ASP A 353 -21.87 -2.77 -5.85
C ASP A 353 -22.24 -4.01 -6.69
N GLY A 354 -21.34 -4.97 -6.86
CA GLY A 354 -21.53 -6.21 -7.60
C GLY A 354 -21.49 -6.06 -9.12
N LYS A 355 -20.96 -4.94 -9.65
CA LYS A 355 -20.80 -4.74 -11.09
C LYS A 355 -19.46 -5.31 -11.56
N PRO A 356 -19.42 -6.00 -12.71
CA PRO A 356 -18.22 -6.60 -13.22
C PRO A 356 -17.21 -5.53 -13.66
N LEU A 357 -15.96 -5.70 -13.25
CA LEU A 357 -14.86 -4.85 -13.66
C LEU A 357 -14.45 -5.17 -15.10
N GLU A 358 -13.91 -4.18 -15.80
CA GLU A 358 -13.40 -4.37 -17.17
C GLU A 358 -12.31 -5.44 -17.27
N SER A 359 -11.53 -5.65 -16.20
CA SER A 359 -10.52 -6.72 -16.12
C SER A 359 -11.07 -8.13 -16.24
N LEU A 360 -12.36 -8.36 -15.89
CA LEU A 360 -13.01 -9.67 -16.06
C LEU A 360 -13.14 -10.08 -17.53
N LYS A 361 -13.26 -9.13 -18.45
CA LYS A 361 -13.36 -9.39 -19.90
C LYS A 361 -12.12 -10.11 -20.46
N LEU A 362 -10.99 -10.04 -19.76
CA LEU A 362 -9.74 -10.66 -20.19
C LEU A 362 -9.87 -12.17 -20.41
N PHE A 363 -10.65 -12.87 -19.59
CA PHE A 363 -10.82 -14.34 -19.72
C PHE A 363 -11.49 -14.72 -21.06
N GLY A 364 -12.49 -13.96 -21.49
CA GLY A 364 -13.10 -14.14 -22.81
C GLY A 364 -12.14 -13.84 -23.95
N LEU A 365 -11.40 -12.74 -23.85
CA LEU A 365 -10.40 -12.37 -24.85
C LEU A 365 -9.30 -13.43 -25.01
N MET A 366 -8.81 -13.97 -23.90
CA MET A 366 -7.81 -15.05 -23.93
C MET A 366 -8.38 -16.35 -24.55
N LYS A 367 -9.63 -16.70 -24.22
CA LYS A 367 -10.29 -17.89 -24.78
C LYS A 367 -10.44 -17.79 -26.30
N ASP A 368 -10.75 -16.63 -26.83
CA ASP A 368 -10.94 -16.39 -28.26
C ASP A 368 -9.62 -16.20 -29.02
N GLY A 369 -8.47 -16.36 -28.35
CA GLY A 369 -7.15 -16.20 -28.94
C GLY A 369 -6.79 -14.76 -29.28
N ASN A 370 -7.54 -13.78 -28.77
CA ASN A 370 -7.22 -12.36 -28.89
C ASN A 370 -6.11 -12.00 -27.90
N THR A 371 -4.87 -12.18 -28.34
CA THR A 371 -3.69 -11.74 -27.59
C THR A 371 -3.39 -10.24 -27.75
N SER A 372 -4.07 -9.54 -28.65
CA SER A 372 -3.92 -8.11 -28.89
C SER A 372 -5.19 -7.36 -28.50
N VAL A 373 -5.28 -6.97 -27.25
CA VAL A 373 -6.14 -5.84 -26.87
C VAL A 373 -5.56 -4.59 -27.55
N PRO A 374 -6.38 -3.76 -28.21
CA PRO A 374 -5.90 -2.47 -28.72
C PRO A 374 -5.16 -1.73 -27.61
N LYS A 375 -3.98 -1.21 -27.93
CA LYS A 375 -3.19 -0.45 -26.98
C LYS A 375 -3.90 0.86 -26.67
N TYR A 376 -4.24 1.09 -25.42
CA TYR A 376 -4.85 2.33 -24.92
C TYR A 376 -4.19 2.75 -23.62
N ILE A 377 -4.31 4.02 -23.29
CA ILE A 377 -3.81 4.54 -22.01
C ILE A 377 -4.77 4.09 -20.91
N ASP A 378 -4.22 3.39 -19.92
CA ASP A 378 -4.94 2.88 -18.77
C ASP A 378 -4.83 3.80 -17.56
N GLY A 379 -3.79 4.64 -17.53
CA GLY A 379 -3.57 5.66 -16.53
C GLY A 379 -2.39 6.56 -16.87
N VAL A 380 -2.24 7.64 -16.14
CA VAL A 380 -1.09 8.56 -16.24
C VAL A 380 -0.50 8.80 -14.86
N GLU A 381 0.80 8.95 -14.80
CA GLU A 381 1.48 9.31 -13.55
C GLU A 381 1.23 10.77 -13.23
N ASN A 382 0.80 11.07 -12.02
CA ASN A 382 0.67 12.43 -11.54
C ASN A 382 2.05 13.10 -11.45
N VAL A 383 2.07 14.42 -11.63
CA VAL A 383 3.29 15.21 -11.62
C VAL A 383 3.42 15.95 -10.29
N GLU A 384 4.61 15.91 -9.70
CA GLU A 384 4.96 16.72 -8.53
C GLU A 384 6.13 17.63 -8.90
N LEU A 385 5.96 18.93 -8.70
CA LEU A 385 6.98 19.93 -8.98
C LEU A 385 7.16 20.86 -7.79
N THR A 386 8.38 21.29 -7.57
CA THR A 386 8.69 22.26 -6.53
C THR A 386 9.38 23.48 -7.15
N TYR A 387 8.83 24.66 -6.90
CA TYR A 387 9.37 25.95 -7.34
C TYR A 387 9.41 26.93 -6.18
N ASN A 388 10.31 27.90 -6.26
CA ASN A 388 10.26 29.05 -5.37
C ASN A 388 9.35 30.13 -5.96
N THR A 389 8.84 31.02 -5.11
CA THR A 389 7.98 32.15 -5.51
C THR A 389 8.59 33.07 -6.58
N THR A 390 9.91 33.05 -6.74
CA THR A 390 10.64 33.85 -7.73
C THR A 390 10.96 33.11 -9.04
N ASP A 391 10.63 31.84 -9.13
CA ASP A 391 10.98 31.03 -10.29
C ASP A 391 9.92 31.18 -11.38
N THR A 392 10.34 31.05 -12.63
CA THR A 392 9.39 30.89 -13.73
C THR A 392 8.85 29.47 -13.70
N ILE A 393 7.54 29.33 -13.58
CA ILE A 393 6.89 28.02 -13.49
C ILE A 393 6.66 27.50 -14.91
N GLU A 394 7.30 26.38 -15.22
CA GLU A 394 7.13 25.64 -16.47
C GLU A 394 6.60 24.25 -16.15
N LEU A 395 5.41 23.93 -16.66
CA LEU A 395 4.85 22.59 -16.56
C LEU A 395 5.37 21.72 -17.70
N PRO A 396 5.52 20.41 -17.48
CA PRO A 396 6.03 19.52 -18.53
C PRO A 396 5.06 19.47 -19.72
N GLU A 397 5.59 19.38 -20.92
CA GLU A 397 4.80 19.23 -22.15
C GLU A 397 4.26 17.81 -22.32
N THR A 398 4.84 16.85 -21.61
CA THR A 398 4.46 15.44 -21.65
C THR A 398 4.36 14.86 -20.24
N VAL A 399 3.56 13.81 -20.09
CA VAL A 399 3.44 13.01 -18.87
C VAL A 399 3.62 11.53 -19.19
N SER A 400 4.06 10.75 -18.21
CA SER A 400 4.24 9.30 -18.36
C SER A 400 2.89 8.61 -18.36
N ALA A 401 2.47 8.09 -19.50
CA ALA A 401 1.28 7.26 -19.65
C ALA A 401 1.62 5.79 -19.43
N ILE A 402 0.75 5.11 -18.72
CA ILE A 402 0.78 3.66 -18.51
C ILE A 402 -0.27 3.06 -19.42
N TYR A 403 0.16 2.20 -20.34
CA TYR A 403 -0.74 1.51 -21.25
C TYR A 403 -1.24 0.19 -20.65
N ASN A 404 -2.35 -0.29 -21.19
CA ASN A 404 -2.95 -1.57 -20.81
C ASN A 404 -2.05 -2.81 -21.01
N ASP A 405 -0.89 -2.64 -21.68
CA ASP A 405 0.17 -3.65 -21.82
C ASP A 405 1.35 -3.43 -20.84
N ASN A 406 1.17 -2.58 -19.82
CA ASN A 406 2.20 -2.09 -18.88
C ASN A 406 3.38 -1.34 -19.50
N SER A 407 3.39 -1.14 -20.79
CA SER A 407 4.40 -0.25 -21.37
C SER A 407 4.14 1.18 -20.93
N LYS A 408 5.22 1.94 -20.76
CA LYS A 408 5.15 3.37 -20.49
C LYS A 408 5.64 4.14 -21.71
N ALA A 409 5.02 5.28 -21.96
CA ALA A 409 5.52 6.25 -22.94
C ALA A 409 5.08 7.65 -22.55
N ASP A 410 5.87 8.63 -22.96
CA ASP A 410 5.51 10.02 -22.78
C ASP A 410 4.40 10.40 -23.76
N VAL A 411 3.35 11.03 -23.27
CA VAL A 411 2.22 11.53 -24.04
C VAL A 411 2.06 13.03 -23.81
N ALA A 412 1.66 13.75 -24.84
CA ALA A 412 1.43 15.18 -24.74
C ALA A 412 0.27 15.48 -23.78
N VAL A 413 0.42 16.52 -22.99
CA VAL A 413 -0.56 16.99 -22.02
C VAL A 413 -0.85 18.48 -22.23
N THR A 414 -2.10 18.86 -22.06
CA THR A 414 -2.52 20.26 -22.01
C THR A 414 -2.97 20.59 -20.60
N TRP A 415 -2.28 21.53 -19.94
CA TRP A 415 -2.56 21.93 -18.57
C TRP A 415 -3.56 23.08 -18.52
N ASP A 416 -4.51 23.01 -17.59
CA ASP A 416 -5.41 24.11 -17.25
C ASP A 416 -4.71 25.08 -16.27
N PHE A 417 -3.68 25.76 -16.76
CA PHE A 417 -2.85 26.68 -15.99
C PHE A 417 -3.02 28.10 -16.51
N SER A 418 -4.04 28.79 -16.00
CA SER A 418 -4.41 30.13 -16.44
C SER A 418 -3.33 31.17 -16.11
N ASP A 419 -3.28 32.23 -16.91
CA ASP A 419 -2.38 33.37 -16.65
C ASP A 419 -2.68 34.06 -15.31
N GLU A 420 -3.95 34.09 -14.91
CA GLU A 420 -4.35 34.68 -13.61
C GLU A 420 -3.79 33.84 -12.44
N LEU A 421 -3.90 32.51 -12.52
CA LEU A 421 -3.30 31.63 -11.51
C LEU A 421 -1.78 31.79 -11.48
N ARG A 422 -1.13 31.77 -12.65
CA ARG A 422 0.33 31.95 -12.80
C ARG A 422 0.81 33.27 -12.16
N GLN A 423 0.07 34.36 -12.34
CA GLN A 423 0.39 35.66 -11.77
C GLN A 423 0.14 35.76 -10.28
N SER A 424 -0.78 34.97 -9.74
CA SER A 424 -1.12 34.99 -8.30
C SER A 424 -0.11 34.21 -7.44
N ILE A 425 0.64 33.26 -8.01
CA ILE A 425 1.53 32.36 -7.27
C ILE A 425 2.65 33.12 -6.53
N PRO A 426 3.37 34.11 -7.12
CA PRO A 426 4.44 34.80 -6.40
C PRO A 426 4.04 35.43 -5.08
N SER A 427 2.81 35.91 -4.96
CA SER A 427 2.28 36.55 -3.74
C SER A 427 1.61 35.56 -2.76
N GLY A 428 1.48 34.28 -3.15
CA GLY A 428 0.74 33.28 -2.38
C GLY A 428 1.49 32.67 -1.18
N GLY A 429 2.79 32.92 -1.07
CA GLY A 429 3.62 32.34 -0.01
C GLY A 429 3.84 30.83 -0.19
N ASN A 430 4.21 30.15 0.89
CA ASN A 430 4.30 28.68 0.91
C ASN A 430 2.93 28.07 0.70
N LYS A 431 2.71 27.45 -0.45
CA LYS A 431 1.40 26.89 -0.78
C LYS A 431 1.50 25.82 -1.87
N ASP A 432 0.67 24.80 -1.75
CA ASP A 432 0.46 23.81 -2.79
C ASP A 432 -0.69 24.24 -3.69
N TYR A 433 -0.47 24.06 -5.00
CA TYR A 433 -1.48 24.27 -6.03
C TYR A 433 -1.70 22.98 -6.78
N THR A 434 -2.95 22.65 -7.02
CA THR A 434 -3.34 21.51 -7.85
C THR A 434 -3.74 22.05 -9.23
N ILE A 435 -3.05 21.59 -10.26
CA ILE A 435 -3.30 21.97 -11.65
C ILE A 435 -3.73 20.71 -12.39
N THR A 436 -4.90 20.75 -13.00
CA THR A 436 -5.40 19.66 -13.82
C THR A 436 -4.87 19.78 -15.24
N GLY A 437 -4.70 18.64 -15.89
CA GLY A 437 -4.31 18.56 -17.29
C GLY A 437 -5.08 17.45 -17.99
N THR A 438 -5.07 17.48 -19.31
CA THR A 438 -5.71 16.46 -20.15
C THR A 438 -4.73 16.02 -21.21
N THR A 439 -4.54 14.72 -21.35
CA THR A 439 -3.72 14.12 -22.39
C THR A 439 -4.44 14.15 -23.74
N ILE A 440 -3.72 13.83 -24.81
CA ILE A 440 -4.28 13.87 -26.17
C ILE A 440 -5.44 12.89 -26.38
N ASP A 441 -5.52 11.83 -25.61
CA ASP A 441 -6.62 10.84 -25.65
C ASP A 441 -7.77 11.16 -24.69
N GLY A 442 -7.68 12.26 -23.93
CA GLY A 442 -8.71 12.71 -23.00
C GLY A 442 -8.54 12.22 -21.56
N THR A 443 -7.45 11.54 -21.22
CA THR A 443 -7.18 11.10 -19.85
C THR A 443 -6.79 12.28 -18.96
N GLU A 444 -7.43 12.43 -17.81
CA GLU A 444 -7.11 13.46 -16.82
C GLU A 444 -5.80 13.13 -16.09
N VAL A 445 -5.03 14.17 -15.79
CA VAL A 445 -3.80 14.09 -14.99
C VAL A 445 -3.72 15.29 -14.05
N THR A 446 -3.07 15.09 -12.91
CA THR A 446 -2.90 16.14 -11.90
C THR A 446 -1.42 16.48 -11.73
N CYS A 447 -1.13 17.78 -11.68
CA CYS A 447 0.15 18.31 -11.24
C CYS A 447 -0.02 18.97 -9.87
N THR A 448 0.71 18.46 -8.87
CA THR A 448 0.86 19.12 -7.56
C THR A 448 2.09 20.02 -7.63
N LEU A 449 1.86 21.33 -7.57
CA LEU A 449 2.89 22.34 -7.58
C LEU A 449 3.14 22.84 -6.16
N HIS A 450 4.26 22.46 -5.56
CA HIS A 450 4.73 22.95 -4.27
C HIS A 450 5.47 24.27 -4.46
N VAL A 451 4.87 25.37 -4.04
CA VAL A 451 5.53 26.68 -4.13
C VAL A 451 6.07 27.06 -2.75
N LEU A 452 7.36 27.31 -2.71
CA LEU A 452 8.09 27.66 -1.49
C LEU A 452 8.53 29.13 -1.56
N MET A 453 8.40 29.86 -0.46
CA MET A 453 9.02 31.17 -0.36
C MET A 453 10.54 31.02 -0.31
N LYS A 454 11.22 31.57 -1.28
CA LYS A 454 12.68 31.60 -1.29
C LYS A 454 13.16 32.53 -0.18
N ASN A 455 14.02 32.00 0.69
CA ASN A 455 14.79 32.83 1.63
C ASN A 455 16.12 33.23 0.96
N PHE A 456 16.35 34.55 0.84
CA PHE A 456 17.59 35.08 0.25
C PHE A 456 18.73 35.23 1.23
N ILE A 457 18.50 34.99 2.53
CA ILE A 457 19.52 35.04 3.57
C ILE A 457 20.27 33.69 3.60
N GLU A 458 21.57 33.72 3.38
CA GLU A 458 22.42 32.54 3.53
C GLU A 458 22.62 32.21 5.02
N ASN A 459 22.66 30.92 5.36
CA ASN A 459 22.82 30.45 6.75
C ASN A 459 21.85 31.14 7.73
N TYR A 460 20.60 31.21 7.34
CA TYR A 460 19.55 32.00 8.00
C TYR A 460 19.23 31.54 9.44
N SER A 461 19.48 30.28 9.76
CA SER A 461 19.31 29.65 11.08
C SER A 461 20.65 29.31 11.76
N PHE A 462 21.76 29.85 11.26
CA PHE A 462 23.11 29.69 11.82
C PHE A 462 23.63 28.24 11.89
N GLU A 463 23.02 27.31 11.16
CA GLU A 463 23.33 25.87 11.24
C GLU A 463 24.60 25.44 10.48
N ASP A 464 25.00 26.20 9.44
CA ASP A 464 26.08 25.80 8.52
C ASP A 464 27.49 26.13 9.05
N MET A 465 27.61 26.37 10.37
CA MET A 465 28.86 26.88 10.91
C MET A 465 29.37 26.06 12.09
N PRO A 466 30.72 25.85 12.16
CA PRO A 466 31.32 25.45 13.42
C PRO A 466 31.09 26.53 14.49
N MET A 467 30.85 26.10 15.73
CA MET A 467 30.68 27.03 16.86
C MET A 467 31.74 28.13 16.85
N GLY A 468 31.33 29.39 16.93
CA GLY A 468 32.20 30.55 17.00
C GLY A 468 32.53 31.24 15.67
N LYS A 469 31.91 30.81 14.54
CA LYS A 469 31.99 31.52 13.26
C LYS A 469 30.59 31.86 12.76
N LEU A 470 30.44 32.97 12.02
CA LEU A 470 29.13 33.48 11.58
C LEU A 470 28.80 33.19 10.12
N GLY A 471 29.70 32.59 9.36
CA GLY A 471 29.50 32.24 7.96
C GLY A 471 29.33 33.43 7.03
N ALA A 472 28.18 33.46 6.36
CA ALA A 472 27.79 34.56 5.50
C ALA A 472 27.42 35.84 6.28
N TRP A 473 27.26 35.75 7.60
CA TRP A 473 26.99 36.89 8.47
C TRP A 473 28.29 37.57 8.91
N GLU A 474 28.23 38.89 8.93
CA GLU A 474 29.28 39.73 9.48
C GLU A 474 28.88 40.25 10.86
N TYR A 475 29.89 40.50 11.72
CA TYR A 475 29.69 41.00 13.08
C TYR A 475 30.61 42.16 13.34
N GLU A 476 30.07 43.25 13.90
CA GLU A 476 30.81 44.44 14.27
C GLU A 476 30.51 44.87 15.71
N VAL A 477 31.58 45.02 16.52
CA VAL A 477 31.50 45.62 17.85
C VAL A 477 31.58 47.12 17.69
N ILE A 478 30.58 47.85 18.15
CA ILE A 478 30.44 49.31 17.96
C ILE A 478 31.08 50.08 19.11
N ASP A 479 31.04 49.62 20.35
CA ASP A 479 31.63 50.26 21.50
C ASP A 479 32.21 49.27 22.52
N GLY A 480 33.37 49.60 22.99
CA GLY A 480 34.20 49.35 24.15
C GLY A 480 34.12 48.08 24.96
N THR A 481 33.28 47.18 24.67
CA THR A 481 33.18 45.92 25.39
C THR A 481 33.96 44.80 24.70
N THR A 482 35.30 44.92 24.79
CA THR A 482 36.20 43.83 24.37
C THR A 482 36.58 42.99 25.58
N GLY A 483 36.63 41.69 25.43
CA GLY A 483 37.13 40.77 26.43
C GLY A 483 36.09 39.88 27.09
N SER A 484 36.40 39.35 28.28
CA SER A 484 35.67 38.30 28.99
C SER A 484 34.24 38.71 29.49
N ASN A 485 33.76 39.88 29.14
CA ASN A 485 32.53 40.44 29.70
C ASN A 485 31.27 40.11 28.85
N TYR A 486 31.42 39.65 27.64
CA TYR A 486 30.32 39.13 26.87
C TYR A 486 30.81 38.02 25.94
N ASN A 487 29.90 37.15 25.64
CA ASN A 487 30.14 36.03 24.76
C ASN A 487 29.17 36.15 23.58
N VAL A 488 29.71 36.40 22.39
CA VAL A 488 28.93 36.42 21.15
C VAL A 488 29.37 35.23 20.33
N LYS A 489 28.49 34.34 20.04
CA LYS A 489 28.80 33.07 19.36
C LYS A 489 27.55 32.49 18.71
N VAL A 490 27.73 31.63 17.74
CA VAL A 490 26.75 30.64 17.39
C VAL A 490 26.77 29.57 18.47
N SER A 491 25.64 29.27 19.06
CA SER A 491 25.50 28.40 20.22
C SER A 491 24.31 27.46 20.09
N GLY A 492 24.44 26.27 20.67
CA GLY A 492 23.34 25.34 20.86
C GLY A 492 22.43 25.66 22.05
N GLU A 493 22.59 26.86 22.66
CA GLU A 493 21.69 27.32 23.71
C GLU A 493 20.41 27.91 23.07
N ASN A 494 19.26 27.34 23.40
CA ASN A 494 17.93 27.79 22.99
C ASN A 494 17.71 28.03 21.48
N PRO A 495 18.15 27.18 20.53
CA PRO A 495 17.82 27.39 19.13
C PRO A 495 16.31 27.34 18.92
N LYS A 496 15.78 28.19 18.02
CA LYS A 496 14.38 28.14 17.61
C LYS A 496 14.14 27.00 16.65
N SER A 497 15.03 26.84 15.70
CA SER A 497 15.07 25.70 14.79
C SER A 497 16.46 25.07 14.76
N GLY A 498 16.57 23.86 14.24
CA GLY A 498 17.84 23.15 14.12
C GLY A 498 18.56 22.90 15.45
N LYS A 499 19.86 23.21 15.49
CA LYS A 499 20.75 22.92 16.63
C LYS A 499 21.48 24.14 17.17
N GLN A 500 21.46 25.27 16.47
CA GLN A 500 22.24 26.46 16.77
C GLN A 500 21.43 27.74 16.57
N ALA A 501 21.80 28.80 17.27
CA ALA A 501 21.32 30.17 17.10
C ALA A 501 22.47 31.14 17.28
N PHE A 502 22.33 32.37 16.81
CA PHE A 502 23.24 33.43 17.21
C PHE A 502 22.92 33.84 18.65
N HIS A 503 23.92 33.82 19.53
CA HIS A 503 23.77 34.04 20.97
C HIS A 503 24.72 35.14 21.48
N PHE A 504 24.23 35.97 22.40
CA PHE A 504 25.08 36.80 23.21
C PHE A 504 24.70 36.74 24.69
N TRP A 505 25.71 36.95 25.56
CA TRP A 505 25.50 37.08 27.00
C TRP A 505 26.45 38.12 27.57
N ALA A 506 25.89 39.16 28.22
CA ALA A 506 26.60 40.22 28.92
C ALA A 506 26.71 39.88 30.41
N GLN A 507 27.86 39.36 30.86
CA GLN A 507 28.04 38.88 32.24
C GLN A 507 28.05 40.00 33.28
N ASN A 508 28.56 41.19 32.95
CA ASN A 508 28.79 42.31 33.88
C ASN A 508 28.00 43.54 33.44
N ALA A 509 27.85 44.55 34.33
CA ALA A 509 27.07 45.76 34.11
C ALA A 509 27.65 46.73 33.06
N ASN A 510 28.28 46.23 32.04
CA ASN A 510 28.83 47.01 30.92
C ASN A 510 27.89 46.94 29.72
N THR A 511 27.73 48.06 29.03
CA THR A 511 26.98 48.12 27.78
C THR A 511 27.63 47.22 26.73
N VAL A 512 26.83 46.37 26.13
CA VAL A 512 27.21 45.59 24.95
C VAL A 512 26.57 46.23 23.75
N LYS A 513 27.37 46.64 22.74
CA LYS A 513 26.87 47.26 21.50
C LYS A 513 27.47 46.54 20.32
N PHE A 514 26.62 45.92 19.51
CA PHE A 514 27.07 45.24 18.30
C PHE A 514 25.98 45.29 17.23
N LYS A 515 26.39 45.03 16.02
CA LYS A 515 25.50 44.67 14.91
C LYS A 515 25.94 43.39 14.24
N VAL A 516 24.97 42.68 13.74
CA VAL A 516 25.15 41.48 12.90
C VAL A 516 24.40 41.74 11.60
N TYR A 517 25.05 41.47 10.48
CA TYR A 517 24.45 41.84 9.19
C TYR A 517 24.98 40.92 8.08
N GLN A 518 24.24 40.88 6.98
CA GLN A 518 24.61 40.18 5.78
C GLN A 518 24.28 41.02 4.56
N GLU A 519 25.22 41.10 3.61
CA GLU A 519 24.95 41.59 2.27
C GLU A 519 24.22 40.48 1.49
N VAL A 520 23.00 40.76 1.05
CA VAL A 520 22.20 39.78 0.31
C VAL A 520 22.36 40.02 -1.17
N LYS A 521 22.47 38.90 -1.93
CA LYS A 521 22.74 38.89 -3.37
C LYS A 521 21.60 38.19 -4.14
N ASP A 522 21.64 38.32 -5.45
CA ASP A 522 20.75 37.63 -6.37
C ASP A 522 19.25 37.96 -6.19
N LEU A 523 18.96 39.20 -5.75
CA LEU A 523 17.61 39.70 -5.70
C LEU A 523 17.16 40.27 -7.04
N VAL A 524 15.88 40.11 -7.35
CA VAL A 524 15.20 40.76 -8.47
C VAL A 524 14.55 42.06 -8.01
N THR A 525 14.27 42.99 -8.93
CA THR A 525 13.50 44.20 -8.61
C THR A 525 12.13 43.80 -8.07
N GLY A 526 11.72 44.40 -6.95
CA GLY A 526 10.43 44.11 -6.34
C GLY A 526 10.38 44.49 -4.86
N THR A 527 9.34 44.03 -4.21
CA THR A 527 9.05 44.27 -2.80
C THR A 527 9.39 43.06 -1.96
N TYR A 528 10.03 43.30 -0.82
CA TYR A 528 10.50 42.23 0.09
C TYR A 528 10.03 42.45 1.52
N ASN A 529 9.99 41.34 2.29
CA ASN A 529 9.84 41.38 3.75
C ASN A 529 11.07 40.75 4.41
N TYR A 530 11.57 41.42 5.46
CA TYR A 530 12.64 40.88 6.30
C TYR A 530 12.08 40.48 7.66
N HIS A 531 12.27 39.25 8.06
CA HIS A 531 11.80 38.63 9.30
C HIS A 531 12.97 38.16 10.14
N LEU A 532 12.84 38.26 11.46
CA LEU A 532 13.82 37.75 12.42
C LEU A 532 13.13 37.31 13.70
N HIS A 533 13.51 36.16 14.20
CA HIS A 533 13.06 35.66 15.49
C HIS A 533 14.06 35.98 16.58
N ILE A 534 13.58 36.48 17.69
CA ILE A 534 14.42 36.81 18.85
C ILE A 534 13.86 36.25 20.15
N LEU A 535 14.76 35.83 21.02
CA LEU A 535 14.48 35.44 22.40
C LEU A 535 15.55 36.09 23.28
N GLY A 536 15.21 36.52 24.48
CA GLY A 536 16.22 37.07 25.37
C GLY A 536 15.63 37.82 26.58
N GLY A 537 16.51 38.34 27.38
CA GLY A 537 16.13 39.07 28.59
C GLY A 537 17.35 39.58 29.38
N ALA A 538 17.11 39.93 30.63
CA ALA A 538 18.13 40.27 31.60
C ALA A 538 17.98 39.39 32.84
N THR A 539 18.99 38.61 33.17
CA THR A 539 18.93 37.67 34.29
C THR A 539 18.87 38.34 35.64
N ALA A 540 19.48 39.53 35.77
CA ALA A 540 19.46 40.30 37.00
C ALA A 540 18.12 40.95 37.30
N ASN A 541 17.37 41.34 36.26
CA ASN A 541 16.05 41.93 36.41
C ASN A 541 15.20 41.74 35.13
N PRO A 542 14.38 40.70 35.09
CA PRO A 542 13.56 40.37 33.89
C PRO A 542 12.66 41.53 33.42
N ALA A 543 12.26 42.45 34.33
CA ALA A 543 11.44 43.60 33.98
C ALA A 543 12.19 44.63 33.12
N LEU A 544 13.52 44.58 33.05
CA LEU A 544 14.33 45.48 32.23
C LEU A 544 14.58 44.96 30.80
N ALA A 545 14.08 43.82 30.49
CA ALA A 545 14.16 43.26 29.11
C ALA A 545 13.58 44.24 28.05
N ASP A 546 12.63 45.08 28.46
CA ASP A 546 11.99 46.09 27.59
C ASP A 546 12.83 47.37 27.41
N GLN A 547 13.92 47.52 28.14
CA GLN A 547 14.74 48.75 28.14
C GLN A 547 15.99 48.69 27.28
N GLN A 548 16.19 47.57 26.58
CA GLN A 548 17.29 47.39 25.66
C GLN A 548 16.99 48.13 24.34
N ASN A 549 18.03 48.67 23.72
CA ASN A 549 17.90 49.25 22.37
C ASN A 549 18.27 48.21 21.32
N ILE A 550 17.26 47.55 20.80
CA ILE A 550 17.41 46.48 19.84
C ILE A 550 16.51 46.77 18.65
N TYR A 551 17.06 46.73 17.46
CA TYR A 551 16.28 46.85 16.23
C TYR A 551 16.87 46.05 15.09
N MET A 552 16.01 45.60 14.21
CA MET A 552 16.38 45.10 12.88
C MET A 552 16.42 46.26 11.88
N TYR A 553 17.24 46.13 10.84
CA TYR A 553 17.36 47.19 9.84
C TYR A 553 17.62 46.62 8.45
N VAL A 554 17.31 47.45 7.46
CA VAL A 554 17.71 47.21 6.06
C VAL A 554 18.41 48.46 5.55
N GLU A 555 19.62 48.23 5.02
CA GLU A 555 20.44 49.25 4.39
C GLU A 555 20.42 49.06 2.87
N ILE A 556 20.22 50.13 2.13
CA ILE A 556 20.27 50.13 0.66
C ILE A 556 21.29 51.19 0.23
N ASN A 557 22.30 50.77 -0.52
CA ASN A 557 23.39 51.60 -1.05
C ASN A 557 24.15 52.37 0.07
N GLY A 558 24.34 51.74 1.23
CA GLY A 558 25.08 52.33 2.35
C GLY A 558 24.24 53.24 3.24
N GLU A 559 22.94 53.35 3.04
CA GLU A 559 22.02 54.12 3.85
C GLU A 559 20.95 53.25 4.49
N VAL A 560 20.77 53.30 5.81
CA VAL A 560 19.70 52.61 6.51
C VAL A 560 18.35 53.20 6.10
N LYS A 561 17.55 52.45 5.36
CA LYS A 561 16.25 52.89 4.82
C LYS A 561 15.07 52.42 5.67
N TYR A 562 15.21 51.26 6.29
CA TYR A 562 14.12 50.66 7.07
C TYR A 562 14.66 50.19 8.42
N THR A 563 13.88 50.40 9.45
CA THR A 563 14.17 49.92 10.81
C THR A 563 12.91 49.44 11.49
N LYS A 564 13.07 48.49 12.41
CA LYS A 564 11.99 48.00 13.27
C LYS A 564 12.55 47.72 14.66
N ASP A 565 12.04 48.45 15.66
CA ASP A 565 12.36 48.21 17.06
C ASP A 565 11.92 46.81 17.47
N MET A 566 12.78 46.10 18.19
CA MET A 566 12.55 44.77 18.73
C MET A 566 12.60 44.80 20.26
N LYS A 567 12.00 43.77 20.87
CA LYS A 567 12.01 43.60 22.33
C LYS A 567 12.28 42.14 22.67
N PHE A 568 13.15 41.91 23.66
CA PHE A 568 13.31 40.59 24.23
C PHE A 568 12.06 40.12 24.96
N THR A 569 11.70 38.85 24.77
CA THR A 569 10.45 38.28 25.24
C THR A 569 10.54 37.58 26.58
N ASN A 570 11.75 37.48 27.17
CA ASN A 570 12.04 36.59 28.29
C ASN A 570 11.85 35.10 27.97
N TYR A 571 12.64 34.24 28.60
CA TYR A 571 12.70 32.79 28.33
C TYR A 571 11.33 32.09 28.34
N ASN A 572 10.45 32.49 29.29
CA ASN A 572 9.16 31.83 29.47
C ASN A 572 8.12 32.12 28.35
N ASN A 573 8.38 33.10 27.51
CA ASN A 573 7.44 33.51 26.45
C ASN A 573 7.83 32.98 25.06
N GLY A 574 8.94 32.28 24.97
CA GLY A 574 9.45 31.76 23.69
C GLY A 574 9.96 32.88 22.75
N TYR A 575 10.31 32.49 21.54
CA TYR A 575 10.75 33.41 20.49
C TYR A 575 9.60 34.32 20.02
N ALA A 576 9.90 35.61 19.82
CA ALA A 576 9.04 36.53 19.11
C ALA A 576 9.52 36.77 17.69
N LEU A 577 8.59 36.92 16.78
CA LEU A 577 8.84 37.30 15.40
C LEU A 577 8.72 38.81 15.24
N PHE A 578 9.73 39.42 14.61
CA PHE A 578 9.70 40.81 14.17
C PHE A 578 9.86 40.88 12.65
N SER A 579 9.25 41.89 12.03
CA SER A 579 9.21 42.01 10.57
C SER A 579 9.36 43.46 10.13
N ILE A 580 10.18 43.68 9.09
CA ILE A 580 10.13 44.89 8.26
C ILE A 580 9.43 44.46 6.96
N GLU A 581 8.31 45.09 6.68
CA GLU A 581 7.51 44.78 5.50
C GLU A 581 7.61 45.88 4.46
N GLY A 582 7.40 45.54 3.17
CA GLY A 582 7.35 46.51 2.09
C GLY A 582 8.70 47.15 1.75
N ILE A 583 9.78 46.36 1.75
CA ILE A 583 11.13 46.80 1.38
C ILE A 583 11.19 46.88 -0.14
N GLU A 584 11.26 48.06 -0.70
CA GLU A 584 11.43 48.30 -2.13
C GLU A 584 12.89 48.14 -2.52
N TYR A 585 13.17 47.25 -3.49
CA TYR A 585 14.50 46.97 -4.00
C TYR A 585 14.53 47.06 -5.52
N THR A 586 15.59 47.65 -6.06
CA THR A 586 15.87 47.71 -7.50
C THR A 586 17.10 46.89 -7.79
N ALA A 587 16.99 46.00 -8.80
CA ALA A 587 18.12 45.13 -9.20
C ALA A 587 19.39 45.96 -9.51
N GLY A 588 20.46 45.59 -8.85
CA GLY A 588 21.75 46.29 -8.92
C GLY A 588 22.06 47.19 -7.71
N ASP A 589 21.09 47.45 -6.84
CA ASP A 589 21.36 48.10 -5.55
C ASP A 589 22.11 47.12 -4.62
N LYS A 590 22.92 47.70 -3.74
CA LYS A 590 23.51 46.94 -2.66
C LYS A 590 22.55 46.92 -1.47
N ILE A 591 22.06 45.74 -1.08
CA ILE A 591 21.19 45.56 0.08
C ILE A 591 21.89 44.81 1.19
N VAL A 592 21.77 45.34 2.44
CA VAL A 592 22.27 44.70 3.65
C VAL A 592 21.09 44.59 4.62
N VAL A 593 20.90 43.38 5.15
CA VAL A 593 19.93 43.14 6.24
C VAL A 593 20.68 42.85 7.52
N GLY A 594 20.17 43.26 8.65
CA GLY A 594 20.83 43.03 9.91
C GLY A 594 20.01 43.40 11.13
N PHE A 595 20.65 43.24 12.29
CA PHE A 595 20.11 43.69 13.55
C PHE A 595 21.20 44.35 14.39
N TYR A 596 20.78 45.30 15.17
CA TYR A 596 21.55 46.04 16.16
C TYR A 596 21.09 45.67 17.55
N CYS A 597 22.03 45.49 18.46
CA CYS A 597 21.75 45.24 19.87
C CYS A 597 22.61 46.13 20.76
N GLU A 598 21.96 46.89 21.61
CA GLU A 598 22.58 47.63 22.74
C GLU A 598 21.87 47.18 24.02
N ALA A 599 22.62 46.41 24.81
CA ALA A 599 22.15 45.89 26.09
C ALA A 599 22.98 46.53 27.21
N ASN A 600 22.28 47.21 28.11
CA ASN A 600 22.91 48.07 29.14
C ASN A 600 22.88 47.45 30.55
N GLU A 601 22.30 46.28 30.71
CA GLU A 601 22.11 45.64 32.01
C GLU A 601 22.98 44.40 32.18
N ALA A 602 23.53 44.21 33.37
CA ALA A 602 24.27 43.04 33.73
C ALA A 602 23.40 41.75 33.60
N GLY A 603 23.96 40.73 32.99
CA GLY A 603 23.24 39.50 32.73
C GLY A 603 22.24 39.56 31.58
N SER A 604 22.33 40.60 30.74
CA SER A 604 21.54 40.63 29.47
C SER A 604 22.04 39.52 28.53
N TRP A 605 21.08 38.87 27.90
CA TRP A 605 21.33 37.80 26.97
C TRP A 605 20.29 37.80 25.86
N GLY A 606 20.61 37.23 24.74
CA GLY A 606 19.67 37.07 23.64
C GLY A 606 20.13 36.03 22.62
N ASP A 607 19.13 35.43 22.00
CA ASP A 607 19.23 34.51 20.89
C ASP A 607 18.46 35.08 19.69
N PHE A 608 19.08 34.99 18.51
CA PHE A 608 18.51 35.43 17.24
C PHE A 608 18.58 34.23 16.29
N ASP A 609 17.48 33.96 15.60
CA ASP A 609 17.38 32.77 14.78
C ASP A 609 16.36 32.93 13.66
N ASP A 610 16.39 32.02 12.69
CA ASP A 610 15.44 31.94 11.57
C ASP A 610 15.20 33.31 10.90
N ALA A 611 16.27 33.95 10.46
CA ALA A 611 16.19 35.17 9.66
C ALA A 611 15.67 34.85 8.26
N MET A 612 14.77 35.66 7.72
CA MET A 612 14.19 35.45 6.41
C MET A 612 14.04 36.74 5.63
N LEU A 613 14.55 36.80 4.42
CA LEU A 613 14.24 37.83 3.44
C LEU A 613 13.52 37.15 2.26
N ASN A 614 12.27 37.47 2.07
CA ASN A 614 11.45 36.86 1.03
C ASN A 614 10.84 37.90 0.10
N PHE A 615 10.68 37.51 -1.16
CA PHE A 615 10.01 38.29 -2.20
C PHE A 615 8.49 38.25 -1.98
N ILE A 616 7.83 39.41 -2.22
CA ILE A 616 6.39 39.55 -2.06
C ILE A 616 5.71 39.88 -3.41
N ALA A 617 6.25 40.81 -4.17
CA ALA A 617 5.66 41.24 -5.45
C ALA A 617 6.69 41.93 -6.36
#